data_617ff1fd4f502a9564b262147a616045
#
_entry.id   617ff1fd4f502a9564b262147a616045
#
_cell.length_a   1.000
_cell.length_b   1.000
_cell.length_c   1.000
_cell.angle_alpha   90.00
_cell.angle_beta   90.00
_cell.angle_gamma   90.00
#
_symmetry.space_group_name_H-M   'P 1'
#
loop_
_entity.id
_entity.type
_entity.pdbx_description
1 polymer ?
#
loop_
_entity_poly.entity_id
_entity_poly.type
_entity_poly.pdbx_seq_one_letter_code
_entity_poly.pdbx_strand_id
1 'polypeptide(L)'
;SALLEETPWVLDAQSEAQQKQNIALLFDLNRMSDERQRTLGILADRQMENGAWSWFPGGQDSWYITQHIVTGFGHLAKLGAYNAEKDQNAAEMVDKALGYCDKKILEQYRQLEQQVQEGKAKWEDDHLDGMTIQYLYARSFFPVDRPGRELAYYLGQAEKYWLGKGL
;
A
#
# COMPACT_ATOMS: atom_id res chain seq x y z
N SER A 1 31.73 -11.41 -6.18
CA SER A 1 32.31 -12.69 -6.55
C SER A 1 32.29 -13.70 -5.39
N ALA A 2 32.55 -13.32 -4.14
CA ALA A 2 32.50 -14.21 -2.98
C ALA A 2 31.09 -14.81 -2.72
N LEU A 3 30.02 -14.11 -3.02
CA LEU A 3 28.64 -14.58 -2.88
C LEU A 3 28.26 -15.74 -3.81
N LEU A 4 28.97 -15.87 -4.95
CA LEU A 4 28.75 -16.95 -5.92
C LEU A 4 29.42 -18.25 -5.51
N GLU A 5 30.52 -18.18 -4.73
CA GLU A 5 31.31 -19.36 -4.33
C GLU A 5 30.71 -20.08 -3.11
N GLU A 6 29.86 -19.41 -2.30
CA GLU A 6 29.38 -19.95 -1.03
C GLU A 6 27.90 -20.44 -1.07
N THR A 7 27.26 -20.45 -2.23
CA THR A 7 25.86 -20.86 -2.34
C THR A 7 25.74 -22.36 -2.51
N PRO A 8 25.23 -23.15 -1.54
CA PRO A 8 25.25 -24.62 -1.56
C PRO A 8 24.69 -25.25 -2.83
N TRP A 9 23.59 -24.72 -3.36
CA TRP A 9 22.94 -25.29 -4.54
C TRP A 9 23.69 -25.05 -5.86
N VAL A 10 24.63 -24.10 -5.90
CA VAL A 10 25.56 -23.94 -7.03
C VAL A 10 26.62 -25.04 -6.97
N LEU A 11 27.09 -25.40 -5.77
CA LEU A 11 28.08 -26.44 -5.54
C LEU A 11 27.52 -27.85 -5.80
N ASP A 12 26.22 -28.05 -5.56
CA ASP A 12 25.53 -29.33 -5.77
C ASP A 12 25.14 -29.58 -7.25
N ALA A 13 25.39 -28.63 -8.14
CA ALA A 13 25.06 -28.79 -9.55
C ALA A 13 25.92 -29.87 -10.22
N GLN A 14 25.28 -30.91 -10.76
CA GLN A 14 25.96 -32.11 -11.30
C GLN A 14 26.57 -31.93 -12.70
N SER A 15 26.28 -30.80 -13.37
CA SER A 15 26.81 -30.52 -14.71
C SER A 15 27.22 -29.06 -14.88
N GLU A 16 28.19 -28.80 -15.77
CA GLU A 16 28.63 -27.44 -16.11
C GLU A 16 27.48 -26.56 -16.66
N ALA A 17 26.60 -27.15 -17.45
CA ALA A 17 25.41 -26.45 -18.00
C ALA A 17 24.46 -26.00 -16.88
N GLN A 18 24.23 -26.85 -15.89
CA GLN A 18 23.39 -26.54 -14.73
C GLN A 18 24.04 -25.48 -13.83
N GLN A 19 25.37 -25.53 -13.65
CA GLN A 19 26.09 -24.49 -12.91
C GLN A 19 25.95 -23.12 -13.58
N LYS A 20 26.13 -23.04 -14.91
CA LYS A 20 25.93 -21.79 -15.67
C LYS A 20 24.53 -21.27 -15.55
N GLN A 21 23.51 -22.13 -15.63
CA GLN A 21 22.10 -21.75 -15.46
C GLN A 21 21.81 -21.24 -14.06
N ASN A 22 22.32 -21.90 -13.03
CA ASN A 22 22.17 -21.48 -11.63
C ASN A 22 22.85 -20.14 -11.36
N ILE A 23 24.03 -19.91 -11.93
CA ILE A 23 24.74 -18.62 -11.84
C ILE A 23 23.95 -17.51 -12.52
N ALA A 24 23.41 -17.74 -13.72
CA ALA A 24 22.57 -16.76 -14.42
C ALA A 24 21.32 -16.40 -13.60
N LEU A 25 20.67 -17.39 -12.99
CA LEU A 25 19.51 -17.17 -12.11
C LEU A 25 19.89 -16.33 -10.87
N LEU A 26 21.06 -16.55 -10.26
CA LEU A 26 21.55 -15.73 -9.14
C LEU A 26 21.76 -14.27 -9.54
N PHE A 27 22.34 -14.03 -10.72
CA PHE A 27 22.51 -12.66 -11.23
C PHE A 27 21.16 -11.97 -11.45
N ASP A 28 20.18 -12.67 -11.99
CA ASP A 28 18.83 -12.13 -12.19
C ASP A 28 18.14 -11.82 -10.86
N LEU A 29 18.25 -12.69 -9.86
CA LEU A 29 17.71 -12.47 -8.52
C LEU A 29 18.38 -11.29 -7.81
N ASN A 30 19.70 -11.14 -7.91
CA ASN A 30 20.41 -9.99 -7.36
C ASN A 30 19.98 -8.68 -8.02
N ARG A 31 19.87 -8.68 -9.34
CA ARG A 31 19.40 -7.51 -10.09
C ARG A 31 17.98 -7.11 -9.69
N MET A 32 17.07 -8.06 -9.56
CA MET A 32 15.71 -7.80 -9.08
C MET A 32 15.69 -7.21 -7.65
N SER A 33 16.55 -7.73 -6.76
CA SER A 33 16.69 -7.21 -5.40
C SER A 33 17.20 -5.76 -5.40
N ASP A 34 18.22 -5.47 -6.22
CA ASP A 34 18.78 -4.11 -6.34
C ASP A 34 17.76 -3.12 -6.91
N GLU A 35 17.01 -3.52 -7.94
CA GLU A 35 15.94 -2.70 -8.52
C GLU A 35 14.82 -2.43 -7.50
N ARG A 36 14.46 -3.42 -6.69
CA ARG A 36 13.49 -3.29 -5.61
C ARG A 36 13.98 -2.27 -4.57
N GLN A 37 15.20 -2.41 -4.07
CA GLN A 37 15.77 -1.49 -3.09
C GLN A 37 15.87 -0.06 -3.62
N ARG A 38 16.28 0.09 -4.88
CA ARG A 38 16.32 1.39 -5.55
C ARG A 38 14.94 2.03 -5.63
N THR A 39 13.91 1.27 -6.02
CA THR A 39 12.53 1.75 -6.10
C THR A 39 11.99 2.17 -4.74
N LEU A 40 12.23 1.38 -3.70
CA LEU A 40 11.86 1.72 -2.32
C LEU A 40 12.57 2.99 -1.84
N GLY A 41 13.86 3.18 -2.18
CA GLY A 41 14.60 4.40 -1.91
C GLY A 41 13.96 5.63 -2.56
N ILE A 42 13.59 5.53 -3.84
CA ILE A 42 12.90 6.62 -4.56
C ILE A 42 11.54 6.95 -3.91
N LEU A 43 10.77 5.95 -3.49
CA LEU A 43 9.52 6.17 -2.78
C LEU A 43 9.74 6.87 -1.43
N ALA A 44 10.74 6.44 -0.67
CA ALA A 44 11.10 7.06 0.61
C ALA A 44 11.49 8.54 0.43
N ASP A 45 12.36 8.84 -0.53
CA ASP A 45 12.83 10.20 -0.82
C ASP A 45 11.70 11.13 -1.29
N ARG A 46 10.65 10.58 -1.88
CA ARG A 46 9.51 11.36 -2.39
C ARG A 46 8.33 11.43 -1.43
N GLN A 47 8.36 10.67 -0.36
CA GLN A 47 7.30 10.72 0.66
C GLN A 47 7.37 12.05 1.41
N MET A 48 6.25 12.76 1.48
CA MET A 48 6.12 14.00 2.21
C MET A 48 6.08 13.76 3.73
N GLU A 49 6.36 14.78 4.53
CA GLU A 49 6.33 14.72 5.99
C GLU A 49 4.97 14.24 6.55
N ASN A 50 3.87 14.59 5.87
CA ASN A 50 2.53 14.15 6.22
C ASN A 50 2.21 12.70 5.82
N GLY A 51 3.17 11.98 5.23
CA GLY A 51 3.03 10.59 4.79
C GLY A 51 2.49 10.40 3.36
N ALA A 52 2.13 11.48 2.67
CA ALA A 52 1.57 11.43 1.32
C ALA A 52 2.63 11.37 0.23
N TRP A 53 2.19 11.03 -0.99
CA TRP A 53 2.90 11.27 -2.23
C TRP A 53 2.10 12.20 -3.14
N SER A 54 2.82 12.85 -4.04
CA SER A 54 2.26 13.69 -5.12
C SER A 54 2.30 12.97 -6.46
N TRP A 55 1.56 13.48 -7.44
CA TRP A 55 1.61 13.01 -8.82
C TRP A 55 2.99 13.19 -9.48
N PHE A 56 3.69 14.24 -9.11
CA PHE A 56 5.00 14.60 -9.65
C PHE A 56 5.86 15.28 -8.58
N PRO A 57 7.19 15.24 -8.71
CA PRO A 57 8.08 15.87 -7.74
C PRO A 57 7.77 17.36 -7.54
N GLY A 58 7.63 17.80 -6.28
CA GLY A 58 7.28 19.18 -5.94
C GLY A 58 5.79 19.53 -6.07
N GLY A 59 4.94 18.57 -6.42
CA GLY A 59 3.48 18.74 -6.44
C GLY A 59 2.85 18.72 -5.05
N GLN A 60 1.56 19.00 -5.00
CA GLN A 60 0.76 18.88 -3.77
C GLN A 60 0.51 17.42 -3.42
N ASP A 61 0.27 17.16 -2.14
CA ASP A 61 -0.11 15.84 -1.64
C ASP A 61 -1.39 15.34 -2.35
N SER A 62 -1.40 14.05 -2.67
CA SER A 62 -2.50 13.41 -3.38
C SER A 62 -3.02 12.22 -2.60
N TRP A 63 -4.25 12.30 -2.13
CA TRP A 63 -4.91 11.17 -1.49
C TRP A 63 -5.03 9.97 -2.44
N TYR A 64 -5.39 10.23 -3.70
CA TYR A 64 -5.49 9.21 -4.74
C TYR A 64 -4.18 8.44 -4.93
N ILE A 65 -3.07 9.13 -5.17
CA ILE A 65 -1.76 8.51 -5.37
C ILE A 65 -1.30 7.76 -4.12
N THR A 66 -1.48 8.36 -2.95
CA THR A 66 -1.03 7.78 -1.69
C THR A 66 -1.73 6.44 -1.42
N GLN A 67 -3.05 6.38 -1.57
CA GLN A 67 -3.77 5.11 -1.36
C GLN A 67 -3.51 4.07 -2.45
N HIS A 68 -3.17 4.48 -3.69
CA HIS A 68 -2.70 3.56 -4.72
C HIS A 68 -1.36 2.92 -4.37
N ILE A 69 -0.41 3.70 -3.84
CA ILE A 69 0.88 3.18 -3.38
C ILE A 69 0.68 2.21 -2.21
N VAL A 70 -0.17 2.57 -1.23
CA VAL A 70 -0.53 1.67 -0.11
C VAL A 70 -1.14 0.36 -0.61
N THR A 71 -2.05 0.42 -1.58
CA THR A 71 -2.64 -0.77 -2.22
C THR A 71 -1.57 -1.63 -2.89
N GLY A 72 -0.60 -1.01 -3.56
CA GLY A 72 0.55 -1.69 -4.15
C GLY A 72 1.34 -2.49 -3.12
N PHE A 73 1.66 -1.90 -1.96
CA PHE A 73 2.28 -2.62 -0.84
C PHE A 73 1.41 -3.76 -0.31
N GLY A 74 0.10 -3.56 -0.25
CA GLY A 74 -0.85 -4.62 0.13
C GLY A 74 -0.81 -5.82 -0.81
N HIS A 75 -0.75 -5.58 -2.12
CA HIS A 75 -0.58 -6.65 -3.11
C HIS A 75 0.76 -7.36 -2.97
N LEU A 76 1.86 -6.62 -2.78
CA LEU A 76 3.18 -7.19 -2.55
C LEU A 76 3.22 -8.06 -1.29
N ALA A 77 2.53 -7.64 -0.23
CA ALA A 77 2.42 -8.42 1.00
C ALA A 77 1.69 -9.74 0.76
N LYS A 78 0.58 -9.74 0.02
CA LYS A 78 -0.15 -10.96 -0.35
C LYS A 78 0.67 -11.92 -1.20
N LEU A 79 1.54 -11.39 -2.06
CA LEU A 79 2.44 -12.19 -2.89
C LEU A 79 3.71 -12.66 -2.15
N GLY A 80 3.86 -12.29 -0.86
CA GLY A 80 5.06 -12.59 -0.08
C GLY A 80 6.30 -11.79 -0.50
N ALA A 81 6.13 -10.77 -1.37
CA ALA A 81 7.21 -9.91 -1.86
C ALA A 81 7.50 -8.71 -0.93
N TYR A 82 6.63 -8.44 0.04
CA TYR A 82 6.79 -7.45 1.09
C TYR A 82 6.48 -8.08 2.45
N ASN A 83 7.32 -7.81 3.44
CA ASN A 83 7.14 -8.25 4.83
C ASN A 83 7.54 -7.11 5.77
N ALA A 84 6.58 -6.59 6.55
CA ALA A 84 6.78 -5.46 7.45
C ALA A 84 7.85 -5.73 8.52
N GLU A 85 8.02 -6.96 8.98
CA GLU A 85 9.02 -7.32 9.99
C GLU A 85 10.46 -7.29 9.45
N LYS A 86 10.61 -7.59 8.16
CA LYS A 86 11.91 -7.63 7.47
C LYS A 86 12.26 -6.31 6.79
N ASP A 87 11.26 -5.58 6.32
CA ASP A 87 11.39 -4.34 5.53
C ASP A 87 10.94 -3.13 6.38
N GLN A 88 11.61 -2.85 7.48
CA GLN A 88 11.20 -1.80 8.44
C GLN A 88 11.03 -0.42 7.79
N ASN A 89 11.93 -0.01 6.89
CA ASN A 89 11.82 1.27 6.19
C ASN A 89 10.55 1.34 5.34
N ALA A 90 10.20 0.26 4.65
CA ALA A 90 8.97 0.18 3.88
C ALA A 90 7.74 0.15 4.80
N ALA A 91 7.81 -0.52 5.94
CA ALA A 91 6.74 -0.52 6.94
C ALA A 91 6.47 0.89 7.49
N GLU A 92 7.51 1.66 7.82
CA GLU A 92 7.36 3.06 8.25
C GLU A 92 6.72 3.94 7.17
N MET A 93 7.10 3.77 5.90
CA MET A 93 6.46 4.47 4.78
C MET A 93 4.98 4.16 4.68
N VAL A 94 4.62 2.89 4.76
CA VAL A 94 3.22 2.42 4.71
C VAL A 94 2.43 2.96 5.89
N ASP A 95 2.97 2.91 7.10
CA ASP A 95 2.31 3.43 8.30
C ASP A 95 2.03 4.93 8.21
N LYS A 96 3.00 5.72 7.76
CA LYS A 96 2.82 7.17 7.54
C LYS A 96 1.76 7.44 6.48
N ALA A 97 1.77 6.68 5.39
CA ALA A 97 0.80 6.81 4.31
C ALA A 97 -0.62 6.43 4.75
N LEU A 98 -0.76 5.36 5.52
CA LEU A 98 -2.04 4.97 6.14
C LEU A 98 -2.55 6.05 7.09
N GLY A 99 -1.67 6.62 7.92
CA GLY A 99 -2.03 7.74 8.81
C GLY A 99 -2.54 8.96 8.04
N TYR A 100 -1.95 9.27 6.89
CA TYR A 100 -2.45 10.31 5.99
C TYR A 100 -3.84 9.97 5.42
N CYS A 101 -4.02 8.75 4.90
CA CYS A 101 -5.30 8.30 4.36
C CYS A 101 -6.41 8.28 5.43
N ASP A 102 -6.08 7.86 6.66
CA ASP A 102 -7.01 7.87 7.79
C ASP A 102 -7.45 9.29 8.16
N LYS A 103 -6.54 10.27 8.09
CA LYS A 103 -6.91 11.68 8.28
C LYS A 103 -7.87 12.16 7.20
N LYS A 104 -7.64 11.78 5.94
CA LYS A 104 -8.52 12.16 4.83
C LYS A 104 -9.93 11.59 4.99
N ILE A 105 -10.07 10.34 5.36
CA ILE A 105 -11.40 9.75 5.61
C ILE A 105 -12.08 10.39 6.82
N LEU A 106 -11.33 10.74 7.86
CA LEU A 106 -11.86 11.45 9.02
C LEU A 106 -12.34 12.87 8.67
N GLU A 107 -11.59 13.60 7.83
CA GLU A 107 -12.01 14.92 7.32
C GLU A 107 -13.31 14.80 6.53
N GLN A 108 -13.43 13.82 5.64
CA GLN A 108 -14.65 13.55 4.87
C GLN A 108 -15.83 13.20 5.79
N TYR A 109 -15.61 12.36 6.79
CA TYR A 109 -16.62 12.01 7.78
C TYR A 109 -17.12 13.25 8.57
N ARG A 110 -16.21 14.12 9.00
CA ARG A 110 -16.55 15.36 9.72
C ARG A 110 -17.34 16.34 8.85
N GLN A 111 -17.00 16.44 7.56
CA GLN A 111 -17.77 17.24 6.61
C GLN A 111 -19.19 16.71 6.45
N LEU A 112 -19.35 15.39 6.37
CA LEU A 112 -20.66 14.75 6.34
C LEU A 112 -21.45 15.01 7.64
N GLU A 113 -20.80 14.84 8.80
CA GLU A 113 -21.41 15.12 10.10
C GLU A 113 -21.94 16.56 10.17
N GLN A 114 -21.16 17.53 9.69
CA GLN A 114 -21.62 18.92 9.61
C GLN A 114 -22.81 19.07 8.66
N GLN A 115 -22.80 18.46 7.49
CA GLN A 115 -23.92 18.51 6.54
C GLN A 115 -25.20 17.89 7.11
N VAL A 116 -25.09 16.83 7.88
CA VAL A 116 -26.22 16.21 8.58
C VAL A 116 -26.77 17.13 9.66
N GLN A 117 -25.91 17.77 10.45
CA GLN A 117 -26.32 18.74 11.47
C GLN A 117 -27.05 19.97 10.85
N GLU A 118 -26.62 20.39 9.66
CA GLU A 118 -27.24 21.48 8.90
C GLU A 118 -28.51 21.03 8.13
N GLY A 119 -28.88 19.75 8.20
CA GLY A 119 -30.07 19.22 7.49
C GLY A 119 -29.88 19.08 5.97
N LYS A 120 -28.64 19.15 5.48
CA LYS A 120 -28.29 19.03 4.05
C LYS A 120 -28.05 17.61 3.58
N ALA A 121 -27.81 16.68 4.50
CA ALA A 121 -27.59 15.27 4.24
C ALA A 121 -28.22 14.41 5.34
N LYS A 122 -28.36 13.11 5.07
CA LYS A 122 -28.81 12.12 6.05
C LYS A 122 -27.78 10.99 6.15
N TRP A 123 -27.56 10.47 7.36
CA TRP A 123 -26.63 9.37 7.59
C TRP A 123 -26.96 8.11 6.78
N GLU A 124 -28.25 7.90 6.49
CA GLU A 124 -28.74 6.70 5.81
C GLU A 124 -28.58 6.76 4.29
N ASP A 125 -28.27 7.93 3.73
CA ASP A 125 -28.03 8.07 2.29
C ASP A 125 -26.73 7.41 1.87
N ASP A 126 -26.56 7.15 0.57
CA ASP A 126 -25.33 6.60 0.02
C ASP A 126 -24.24 7.68 -0.04
N HIS A 127 -23.21 7.51 0.76
CA HIS A 127 -22.04 8.38 0.85
C HIS A 127 -20.73 7.71 0.39
N LEU A 128 -20.84 6.59 -0.35
CA LEU A 128 -19.68 5.93 -0.94
C LEU A 128 -19.31 6.58 -2.28
N ASP A 129 -18.23 7.31 -2.31
CA ASP A 129 -17.58 7.75 -3.54
C ASP A 129 -16.39 6.84 -3.91
N GLY A 130 -15.81 7.06 -5.09
CA GLY A 130 -14.67 6.28 -5.57
C GLY A 130 -13.44 6.38 -4.67
N MET A 131 -13.23 7.52 -4.03
CA MET A 131 -12.10 7.73 -3.11
C MET A 131 -12.28 6.93 -1.81
N THR A 132 -13.50 6.92 -1.28
CA THR A 132 -13.86 6.13 -0.09
C THR A 132 -13.73 4.63 -0.36
N ILE A 133 -14.22 4.15 -1.50
CA ILE A 133 -14.11 2.75 -1.92
C ILE A 133 -12.64 2.34 -2.04
N GLN A 134 -11.82 3.16 -2.69
CA GLN A 134 -10.39 2.90 -2.83
C GLN A 134 -9.67 2.90 -1.47
N TYR A 135 -10.06 3.80 -0.55
CA TYR A 135 -9.56 3.81 0.82
C TYR A 135 -9.89 2.50 1.56
N LEU A 136 -11.14 2.08 1.53
CA LEU A 136 -11.56 0.83 2.17
C LEU A 136 -10.83 -0.38 1.59
N TYR A 137 -10.60 -0.41 0.28
CA TYR A 137 -9.83 -1.45 -0.38
C TYR A 137 -8.37 -1.45 0.07
N ALA A 138 -7.69 -0.30 0.07
CA ALA A 138 -6.33 -0.17 0.57
C ALA A 138 -6.22 -0.62 2.04
N ARG A 139 -7.18 -0.18 2.87
CA ARG A 139 -7.22 -0.51 4.31
C ARG A 139 -7.50 -1.99 4.58
N SER A 140 -8.16 -2.69 3.66
CA SER A 140 -8.41 -4.13 3.77
C SER A 140 -7.12 -4.98 3.82
N PHE A 141 -6.02 -4.48 3.27
CA PHE A 141 -4.70 -5.13 3.36
C PHE A 141 -4.00 -4.89 4.70
N PHE A 142 -4.38 -3.83 5.40
CA PHE A 142 -3.77 -3.38 6.66
C PHE A 142 -4.86 -3.13 7.70
N PRO A 143 -5.53 -4.19 8.18
CA PRO A 143 -6.66 -4.07 9.10
C PRO A 143 -6.23 -3.45 10.43
N VAL A 144 -7.17 -2.78 11.09
CA VAL A 144 -7.03 -2.24 12.44
C VAL A 144 -7.87 -3.06 13.41
N ASP A 145 -7.35 -3.30 14.60
CA ASP A 145 -8.05 -4.09 15.64
C ASP A 145 -9.34 -3.41 16.10
N ARG A 146 -9.32 -2.08 16.18
CA ARG A 146 -10.47 -1.27 16.62
C ARG A 146 -10.64 -0.10 15.67
N PRO A 147 -11.56 -0.19 14.69
CA PRO A 147 -11.84 0.89 13.77
C PRO A 147 -12.43 2.09 14.51
N GLY A 148 -12.01 3.30 14.13
CA GLY A 148 -12.64 4.55 14.52
C GLY A 148 -14.08 4.64 14.00
N ARG A 149 -14.86 5.62 14.51
CA ARG A 149 -16.27 5.82 14.10
C ARG A 149 -16.40 6.03 12.60
N GLU A 150 -15.49 6.80 12.00
CA GLU A 150 -15.44 7.08 10.57
C GLU A 150 -15.24 5.81 9.73
N LEU A 151 -14.27 4.97 10.08
CA LEU A 151 -14.02 3.72 9.39
C LEU A 151 -15.19 2.74 9.56
N ALA A 152 -15.72 2.61 10.77
CA ALA A 152 -16.90 1.77 11.03
C ALA A 152 -18.12 2.22 10.24
N TYR A 153 -18.33 3.53 10.12
CA TYR A 153 -19.42 4.10 9.33
C TYR A 153 -19.28 3.74 7.85
N TYR A 154 -18.12 4.00 7.24
CA TYR A 154 -17.92 3.71 5.82
C TYR A 154 -17.89 2.21 5.50
N LEU A 155 -17.46 1.36 6.42
CA LEU A 155 -17.62 -0.09 6.29
C LEU A 155 -19.10 -0.49 6.25
N GLY A 156 -19.94 0.07 7.12
CA GLY A 156 -21.39 -0.14 7.10
C GLY A 156 -22.04 0.38 5.82
N GLN A 157 -21.58 1.52 5.30
CA GLN A 157 -21.98 2.03 3.98
C GLN A 157 -21.62 1.05 2.86
N ALA A 158 -20.41 0.48 2.91
CA ALA A 158 -19.97 -0.51 1.93
C ALA A 158 -20.85 -1.77 1.98
N GLU A 159 -21.14 -2.30 3.15
CA GLU A 159 -22.04 -3.46 3.29
C GLU A 159 -23.43 -3.19 2.68
N LYS A 160 -23.94 -1.98 2.85
CA LYS A 160 -25.29 -1.61 2.39
C LYS A 160 -25.36 -1.32 0.88
N TYR A 161 -24.34 -0.66 0.32
CA TYR A 161 -24.43 -0.05 -1.01
C TYR A 161 -23.44 -0.64 -2.04
N TRP A 162 -22.50 -1.48 -1.63
CA TRP A 162 -21.44 -2.02 -2.51
C TRP A 162 -22.00 -2.71 -3.76
N LEU A 163 -23.01 -3.57 -3.60
CA LEU A 163 -23.61 -4.33 -4.70
C LEU A 163 -24.30 -3.44 -5.76
N GLY A 164 -24.66 -2.22 -5.40
CA GLY A 164 -25.29 -1.25 -6.32
C GLY A 164 -24.28 -0.41 -7.13
N LYS A 165 -22.98 -0.49 -6.83
CA LYS A 165 -21.96 0.41 -7.43
C LYS A 165 -21.39 -0.09 -8.75
N GLY A 166 -21.74 -1.29 -9.23
CA GLY A 166 -21.38 -1.73 -10.58
C GLY A 166 -19.86 -1.74 -10.86
N LEU A 167 -19.06 -2.30 -9.94
CA LEU A 167 -17.61 -2.51 -10.09
C LEU A 167 -17.30 -3.80 -10.83
#